data_72e38ac54e6d4368b0176affd4b746d9
#
_entry.id   72e38ac54e6d4368b0176affd4b746d9
#
_cell.length_a   1.000
_cell.length_b   1.000
_cell.length_c   1.000
_cell.angle_alpha   90.00
_cell.angle_beta   90.00
_cell.angle_gamma   90.00
#
_symmetry.space_group_name_H-M   'P 1'
#
loop_
_entity.id
_entity.type
_entity.pdbx_description
1 polymer ?
#
loop_
_entity_poly.entity_id
_entity_poly.type
_entity_poly.pdbx_seq_one_letter_code
_entity_poly.pdbx_strand_id
1 'polypeptide(L)'
;MLEQDRIIKINIEEEMKSSYIDYSMSVIVARALPDVRDGFKPVHRRILYGMIELGNTSDKAYKKSARIVGEVLGKYHPHGDSSVYGALVRMAQDWAMRYPLVDGQGNFGSVDGDSPAAMRYTEARLKKIGEEMMQDLYKETVDFQNNFDDTLQEPTVMPTRIPNLLVNGASGIAVGMATNMPTHNLSEVIDACIAYIDNNDIDIEGLMQYVKAPDFPTGGYIYGISGVRDAYETGRGRVVMRAKAEIETHTTHDKIIVNEIPYNVNKKELIENIASLVNDKKIDGISYVNDESDREGMRIVIDVKRDANASVVLNKLFKMTALQTSFGVNNIALVHGRPKMLNLKDLIRYFVEHRHDVV
;
A
#
# COMPACT_ATOMS: atom_id res chain seq x y z
N MET A 1 45.82 38.20 -16.65
CA MET A 1 46.17 37.32 -15.56
C MET A 1 45.28 36.11 -15.72
N LEU A 2 45.85 34.97 -16.10
CA LEU A 2 45.12 33.69 -16.17
C LEU A 2 44.87 33.26 -14.75
N GLU A 3 43.62 33.08 -14.37
CA GLU A 3 43.25 32.42 -13.09
C GLU A 3 43.94 31.05 -13.09
N GLN A 4 44.78 30.83 -12.09
CA GLN A 4 45.39 29.54 -11.85
C GLN A 4 44.24 28.58 -11.43
N ASP A 5 43.90 27.66 -12.31
CA ASP A 5 43.03 26.57 -11.99
C ASP A 5 43.55 25.85 -10.72
N ARG A 6 42.82 25.99 -9.65
CA ARG A 6 43.16 25.40 -8.35
C ARG A 6 42.79 23.92 -8.36
N ILE A 7 43.76 23.07 -8.70
CA ILE A 7 43.58 21.61 -8.65
C ILE A 7 43.46 21.20 -7.17
N ILE A 8 42.28 20.77 -6.79
CA ILE A 8 42.02 20.18 -5.47
C ILE A 8 42.15 18.68 -5.61
N LYS A 9 43.04 18.07 -4.82
CA LYS A 9 43.15 16.61 -4.74
C LYS A 9 42.02 16.06 -3.89
N ILE A 10 41.16 15.26 -4.47
CA ILE A 10 40.05 14.58 -3.77
C ILE A 10 40.41 13.11 -3.63
N ASN A 11 40.24 12.59 -2.39
CA ASN A 11 40.35 11.16 -2.16
C ASN A 11 39.07 10.48 -2.65
N ILE A 12 39.17 9.65 -3.66
CA ILE A 12 38.04 9.00 -4.30
C ILE A 12 37.25 8.12 -3.33
N GLU A 13 37.92 7.48 -2.35
CA GLU A 13 37.24 6.63 -1.36
C GLU A 13 36.37 7.48 -0.40
N GLU A 14 36.90 8.62 0.04
CA GLU A 14 36.15 9.53 0.93
C GLU A 14 34.98 10.17 0.20
N GLU A 15 35.19 10.60 -1.04
CA GLU A 15 34.14 11.18 -1.87
C GLU A 15 33.04 10.16 -2.17
N MET A 16 33.39 8.94 -2.52
CA MET A 16 32.43 7.86 -2.75
C MET A 16 31.65 7.51 -1.48
N LYS A 17 32.30 7.45 -0.32
CA LYS A 17 31.63 7.19 0.96
C LYS A 17 30.63 8.30 1.30
N SER A 18 31.05 9.57 1.20
CA SER A 18 30.19 10.71 1.44
C SER A 18 29.01 10.74 0.50
N SER A 19 29.24 10.63 -0.79
CA SER A 19 28.19 10.62 -1.81
C SER A 19 27.21 9.48 -1.65
N TYR A 20 27.70 8.28 -1.26
CA TYR A 20 26.84 7.12 -1.00
C TYR A 20 25.98 7.30 0.27
N ILE A 21 26.55 7.89 1.30
CA ILE A 21 25.80 8.21 2.54
C ILE A 21 24.72 9.23 2.22
N ASP A 22 25.05 10.31 1.52
CA ASP A 22 24.10 11.35 1.14
C ASP A 22 22.96 10.79 0.27
N TYR A 23 23.29 9.95 -0.71
CA TYR A 23 22.29 9.25 -1.52
C TYR A 23 21.42 8.34 -0.68
N SER A 24 22.01 7.54 0.20
CA SER A 24 21.30 6.60 1.08
C SER A 24 20.33 7.33 2.01
N MET A 25 20.78 8.43 2.62
CA MET A 25 19.94 9.28 3.47
C MET A 25 18.78 9.90 2.68
N SER A 26 19.04 10.38 1.47
CA SER A 26 18.01 10.93 0.59
C SER A 26 16.95 9.86 0.23
N VAL A 27 17.37 8.64 -0.12
CA VAL A 27 16.44 7.55 -0.44
C VAL A 27 15.62 7.14 0.79
N ILE A 28 16.21 7.08 1.96
CA ILE A 28 15.53 6.72 3.21
C ILE A 28 14.49 7.78 3.58
N VAL A 29 14.91 9.04 3.68
CA VAL A 29 14.07 10.12 4.24
C VAL A 29 13.12 10.72 3.21
N ALA A 30 13.56 10.88 1.96
CA ALA A 30 12.84 11.65 0.95
C ALA A 30 12.22 10.79 -0.17
N ARG A 31 12.21 9.46 -0.08
CA ARG A 31 11.68 8.61 -1.16
C ARG A 31 10.92 7.38 -0.68
N ALA A 32 11.57 6.51 0.11
CA ALA A 32 11.10 5.13 0.30
C ALA A 32 10.20 4.94 1.51
N LEU A 33 10.40 5.71 2.58
CA LEU A 33 9.68 5.52 3.83
C LEU A 33 8.58 6.56 4.02
N PRO A 34 7.40 6.14 4.56
CA PRO A 34 6.32 7.05 4.91
C PRO A 34 6.62 7.79 6.22
N ASP A 35 6.06 9.00 6.38
CA ASP A 35 5.99 9.67 7.68
C ASP A 35 4.94 8.99 8.56
N VAL A 36 5.27 8.77 9.83
CA VAL A 36 4.38 8.07 10.76
C VAL A 36 3.07 8.83 11.02
N ARG A 37 3.09 10.15 10.88
CA ARG A 37 1.95 11.03 11.19
C ARG A 37 0.84 10.95 10.14
N ASP A 38 1.19 11.02 8.85
CA ASP A 38 0.24 11.04 7.74
C ASP A 38 0.27 9.79 6.84
N GLY A 39 1.29 8.95 7.01
CA GLY A 39 1.44 7.71 6.24
C GLY A 39 1.85 7.91 4.79
N PHE A 40 2.25 9.11 4.40
CA PHE A 40 2.64 9.42 3.03
C PHE A 40 4.15 9.44 2.83
N LYS A 41 4.56 8.93 1.67
CA LYS A 41 5.85 9.28 1.07
C LYS A 41 5.74 10.66 0.41
N PRO A 42 6.87 11.34 0.17
CA PRO A 42 6.83 12.65 -0.49
C PRO A 42 6.04 12.69 -1.81
N VAL A 43 6.18 11.68 -2.67
CA VAL A 43 5.46 11.62 -3.95
C VAL A 43 3.93 11.61 -3.76
N HIS A 44 3.42 10.83 -2.82
CA HIS A 44 1.97 10.76 -2.54
C HIS A 44 1.45 12.09 -1.99
N ARG A 45 2.18 12.68 -1.03
CA ARG A 45 1.82 13.97 -0.43
C ARG A 45 1.79 15.08 -1.48
N ARG A 46 2.75 15.11 -2.38
CA ARG A 46 2.85 16.09 -3.47
C ARG A 46 1.75 15.91 -4.51
N ILE A 47 1.36 14.67 -4.84
CA ILE A 47 0.23 14.40 -5.74
C ILE A 47 -1.07 14.94 -5.14
N LEU A 48 -1.37 14.61 -3.88
CA LEU A 48 -2.60 15.07 -3.22
C LEU A 48 -2.59 16.60 -3.08
N TYR A 49 -1.47 17.19 -2.73
CA TYR A 49 -1.32 18.64 -2.66
C TYR A 49 -1.52 19.31 -4.02
N GLY A 50 -0.93 18.79 -5.08
CA GLY A 50 -1.13 19.28 -6.44
C GLY A 50 -2.58 19.16 -6.89
N MET A 51 -3.28 18.10 -6.51
CA MET A 51 -4.70 17.91 -6.83
C MET A 51 -5.59 18.93 -6.12
N ILE A 52 -5.34 19.22 -4.84
CA ILE A 52 -6.13 20.24 -4.12
C ILE A 52 -5.84 21.64 -4.65
N GLU A 53 -4.59 21.96 -5.00
CA GLU A 53 -4.21 23.23 -5.61
C GLU A 53 -4.87 23.43 -7.00
N LEU A 54 -5.08 22.37 -7.75
CA LEU A 54 -5.84 22.39 -9.00
C LEU A 54 -7.36 22.48 -8.81
N GLY A 55 -7.85 22.47 -7.57
CA GLY A 55 -9.28 22.37 -7.27
C GLY A 55 -9.91 21.07 -7.79
N ASN A 56 -9.14 19.99 -7.85
CA ASN A 56 -9.57 18.71 -8.40
C ASN A 56 -10.25 17.83 -7.33
N THR A 57 -11.27 18.37 -6.70
CA THR A 57 -12.03 17.75 -5.61
C THR A 57 -13.10 16.79 -6.12
N SER A 58 -13.65 15.99 -5.20
CA SER A 58 -14.63 14.94 -5.51
C SER A 58 -15.94 15.44 -6.11
N ASP A 59 -16.29 16.70 -5.90
CA ASP A 59 -17.49 17.37 -6.42
C ASP A 59 -17.26 18.03 -7.80
N LYS A 60 -16.03 18.02 -8.31
CA LYS A 60 -15.65 18.63 -9.59
C LYS A 60 -15.50 17.58 -10.69
N ALA A 61 -15.45 18.05 -11.93
CA ALA A 61 -15.15 17.19 -13.07
C ALA A 61 -13.77 16.56 -12.96
N TYR A 62 -13.62 15.38 -13.51
CA TYR A 62 -12.30 14.73 -13.65
C TYR A 62 -11.34 15.58 -14.46
N LYS A 63 -10.07 15.51 -14.14
CA LYS A 63 -8.98 16.11 -14.93
C LYS A 63 -8.12 15.01 -15.55
N LYS A 64 -7.55 15.28 -16.71
CA LYS A 64 -6.59 14.35 -17.32
C LYS A 64 -5.45 14.06 -16.36
N SER A 65 -5.11 12.78 -16.20
CA SER A 65 -3.99 12.37 -15.35
C SER A 65 -2.69 13.05 -15.75
N ALA A 66 -2.47 13.27 -17.06
CA ALA A 66 -1.31 14.01 -17.57
C ALA A 66 -1.22 15.45 -17.02
N ARG A 67 -2.35 16.11 -16.80
CA ARG A 67 -2.37 17.46 -16.21
C ARG A 67 -1.95 17.43 -14.73
N ILE A 68 -2.46 16.46 -13.97
CA ILE A 68 -2.09 16.28 -12.56
C ILE A 68 -0.60 15.97 -12.44
N VAL A 69 -0.11 15.03 -13.23
CA VAL A 69 1.32 14.64 -13.25
C VAL A 69 2.20 15.83 -13.65
N GLY A 70 1.82 16.57 -14.67
CA GLY A 70 2.55 17.76 -15.11
C GLY A 70 2.63 18.85 -14.05
N GLU A 71 1.54 19.11 -13.32
CA GLU A 71 1.50 20.05 -12.20
C GLU A 71 2.47 19.65 -11.08
N VAL A 72 2.45 18.39 -10.70
CA VAL A 72 3.32 17.85 -9.63
C VAL A 72 4.78 17.87 -10.04
N LEU A 73 5.11 17.45 -11.25
CA LEU A 73 6.48 17.47 -11.78
C LEU A 73 7.03 18.89 -11.87
N GLY A 74 6.24 19.81 -12.40
CA GLY A 74 6.69 21.18 -12.63
C GLY A 74 6.89 21.99 -11.37
N LYS A 75 6.17 21.67 -10.29
CA LYS A 75 6.16 22.48 -9.08
C LYS A 75 6.82 21.84 -7.86
N TYR A 76 6.71 20.51 -7.68
CA TYR A 76 7.03 19.88 -6.39
C TYR A 76 7.95 18.67 -6.48
N HIS A 77 7.89 17.89 -7.56
CA HIS A 77 8.56 16.58 -7.62
C HIS A 77 9.41 16.41 -8.89
N PRO A 78 10.67 16.88 -8.88
CA PRO A 78 11.54 16.91 -10.07
C PRO A 78 12.15 15.54 -10.38
N HIS A 79 11.31 14.55 -10.67
CA HIS A 79 11.68 13.16 -11.00
C HIS A 79 10.96 12.69 -12.27
N GLY A 80 11.08 11.42 -12.61
CA GLY A 80 10.42 10.87 -13.81
C GLY A 80 8.88 10.86 -13.71
N ASP A 81 8.23 11.16 -14.82
CA ASP A 81 6.77 11.20 -14.94
C ASP A 81 6.11 9.84 -14.64
N SER A 82 6.78 8.75 -15.03
CA SER A 82 6.31 7.39 -14.77
C SER A 82 6.19 7.07 -13.29
N SER A 83 7.07 7.60 -12.44
CA SER A 83 7.01 7.40 -11.00
C SER A 83 5.83 8.13 -10.36
N VAL A 84 5.56 9.35 -10.79
CA VAL A 84 4.42 10.15 -10.32
C VAL A 84 3.10 9.54 -10.81
N TYR A 85 3.03 9.18 -12.09
CA TYR A 85 1.83 8.53 -12.63
C TYR A 85 1.56 7.18 -11.99
N GLY A 86 2.58 6.35 -11.78
CA GLY A 86 2.44 5.07 -11.08
C GLY A 86 1.91 5.22 -9.66
N ALA A 87 2.36 6.23 -8.93
CA ALA A 87 1.86 6.54 -7.59
C ALA A 87 0.40 7.03 -7.62
N LEU A 88 0.04 7.89 -8.56
CA LEU A 88 -1.34 8.34 -8.77
C LEU A 88 -2.27 7.16 -9.08
N VAL A 89 -1.87 6.30 -10.00
CA VAL A 89 -2.62 5.10 -10.40
C VAL A 89 -2.87 4.20 -9.20
N ARG A 90 -1.83 3.90 -8.41
CA ARG A 90 -1.95 3.04 -7.24
C ARG A 90 -2.96 3.59 -6.21
N MET A 91 -3.00 4.91 -6.01
CA MET A 91 -3.95 5.53 -5.09
C MET A 91 -5.42 5.44 -5.56
N ALA A 92 -5.68 5.07 -6.81
CA ALA A 92 -7.01 4.85 -7.37
C ALA A 92 -7.40 3.36 -7.44
N GLN A 93 -6.47 2.43 -7.22
CA GLN A 93 -6.72 1.00 -7.34
C GLN A 93 -7.31 0.43 -6.04
N ASP A 94 -8.50 -0.14 -6.11
CA ASP A 94 -9.21 -0.72 -4.96
C ASP A 94 -8.66 -2.09 -4.51
N TRP A 95 -7.88 -2.76 -5.36
CA TRP A 95 -7.14 -3.98 -4.99
C TRP A 95 -5.75 -3.70 -4.41
N ALA A 96 -5.26 -2.47 -4.50
CA ALA A 96 -3.97 -2.05 -3.98
C ALA A 96 -4.07 -1.26 -2.68
N MET A 97 -5.13 -0.46 -2.52
CA MET A 97 -5.39 0.35 -1.33
C MET A 97 -6.71 -0.05 -0.68
N ARG A 98 -6.71 -0.20 0.64
CA ARG A 98 -7.94 -0.53 1.38
C ARG A 98 -8.97 0.60 1.31
N TYR A 99 -8.50 1.84 1.33
CA TYR A 99 -9.30 3.06 1.15
C TYR A 99 -8.64 3.94 0.10
N PRO A 100 -8.95 3.75 -1.19
CA PRO A 100 -8.38 4.56 -2.25
C PRO A 100 -8.65 6.05 -2.05
N LEU A 101 -7.64 6.87 -2.28
CA LEU A 101 -7.69 8.32 -2.07
C LEU A 101 -8.05 9.09 -3.33
N VAL A 102 -7.88 8.45 -4.48
CA VAL A 102 -8.11 9.00 -5.81
C VAL A 102 -9.25 8.23 -6.47
N ASP A 103 -10.13 8.98 -7.14
CA ASP A 103 -11.18 8.48 -8.00
C ASP A 103 -10.70 8.53 -9.44
N GLY A 104 -10.50 7.36 -10.04
CA GLY A 104 -10.00 7.22 -11.41
C GLY A 104 -11.10 6.89 -12.40
N GLN A 105 -10.98 7.46 -13.61
CA GLN A 105 -11.84 7.16 -14.75
C GLN A 105 -11.01 6.69 -15.94
N GLY A 106 -11.35 5.54 -16.48
CA GLY A 106 -10.62 4.88 -17.55
C GLY A 106 -9.93 3.59 -17.10
N ASN A 107 -8.91 3.17 -17.83
CA ASN A 107 -8.15 1.96 -17.52
C ASN A 107 -7.00 2.26 -16.54
N PHE A 108 -7.18 1.88 -15.29
CA PHE A 108 -6.18 1.97 -14.22
C PHE A 108 -5.49 0.63 -13.91
N GLY A 109 -5.54 -0.32 -14.85
CA GLY A 109 -5.02 -1.67 -14.65
C GLY A 109 -6.06 -2.63 -14.11
N SER A 110 -5.61 -3.82 -13.74
CA SER A 110 -6.46 -4.87 -13.15
C SER A 110 -5.71 -5.74 -12.16
N VAL A 111 -6.45 -6.56 -11.43
CA VAL A 111 -5.90 -7.58 -10.53
C VAL A 111 -5.16 -8.71 -11.29
N ASP A 112 -5.33 -8.78 -12.60
CA ASP A 112 -4.60 -9.68 -13.51
C ASP A 112 -3.20 -9.15 -13.89
N GLY A 113 -2.81 -7.98 -13.37
CA GLY A 113 -1.53 -7.37 -13.66
C GLY A 113 -1.51 -6.57 -14.98
N ASP A 114 -2.66 -6.27 -15.56
CA ASP A 114 -2.73 -5.39 -16.73
C ASP A 114 -2.22 -4.00 -16.38
N SER A 115 -1.44 -3.44 -17.28
CA SER A 115 -0.93 -2.08 -17.13
C SER A 115 -2.05 -1.04 -17.30
N PRO A 116 -1.99 0.07 -16.57
CA PRO A 116 -2.90 1.20 -16.82
C PRO A 116 -2.66 1.76 -18.22
N ALA A 117 -3.67 2.41 -18.79
CA ALA A 117 -3.51 3.20 -19.99
C ALA A 117 -2.56 4.39 -19.73
N ALA A 118 -1.95 4.91 -20.77
CA ALA A 118 -1.09 6.09 -20.66
C ALA A 118 -1.86 7.29 -20.06
N MET A 119 -1.14 8.15 -19.33
CA MET A 119 -1.73 9.27 -18.57
C MET A 119 -2.54 10.27 -19.40
N ARG A 120 -2.34 10.30 -20.72
CA ARG A 120 -3.15 11.12 -21.63
C ARG A 120 -4.56 10.61 -21.85
N TYR A 121 -4.82 9.33 -21.55
CA TYR A 121 -6.13 8.69 -21.72
C TYR A 121 -6.94 8.58 -20.44
N THR A 122 -6.30 8.52 -19.28
CA THR A 122 -6.97 8.39 -18.00
C THR A 122 -7.27 9.75 -17.38
N GLU A 123 -8.26 9.76 -16.52
CA GLU A 123 -8.70 10.94 -15.77
C GLU A 123 -8.81 10.61 -14.29
N ALA A 124 -8.63 11.62 -13.44
CA ALA A 124 -8.68 11.43 -12.01
C ALA A 124 -9.21 12.67 -11.28
N ARG A 125 -9.67 12.46 -10.07
CA ARG A 125 -10.00 13.48 -9.07
C ARG A 125 -9.84 12.90 -7.67
N LEU A 126 -9.85 13.74 -6.65
CA LEU A 126 -9.83 13.26 -5.28
C LEU A 126 -11.12 12.52 -4.93
N LYS A 127 -11.00 11.47 -4.11
CA LYS A 127 -12.14 10.96 -3.34
C LYS A 127 -12.35 11.82 -2.10
N LYS A 128 -13.54 11.78 -1.51
CA LYS A 128 -13.82 12.49 -0.24
C LYS A 128 -12.84 12.13 0.86
N ILE A 129 -12.49 10.87 0.98
CA ILE A 129 -11.49 10.41 1.95
C ILE A 129 -10.09 11.00 1.66
N GLY A 130 -9.74 11.23 0.40
CA GLY A 130 -8.51 11.94 0.02
C GLY A 130 -8.53 13.42 0.44
N GLU A 131 -9.69 14.07 0.37
CA GLU A 131 -9.86 15.44 0.86
C GLU A 131 -9.72 15.53 2.38
N GLU A 132 -10.18 14.51 3.13
CA GLU A 132 -10.03 14.46 4.59
C GLU A 132 -8.57 14.38 5.05
N MET A 133 -7.65 13.94 4.19
CA MET A 133 -6.21 13.97 4.47
C MET A 133 -5.66 15.40 4.54
N MET A 134 -6.32 16.34 3.85
CA MET A 134 -5.89 17.73 3.68
C MET A 134 -6.84 18.72 4.37
N GLN A 135 -7.81 18.22 5.10
CA GLN A 135 -8.74 19.09 5.83
C GLN A 135 -7.98 19.97 6.81
N ASP A 136 -8.29 21.26 6.79
CA ASP A 136 -7.64 22.29 7.60
C ASP A 136 -6.15 22.58 7.25
N LEU A 137 -5.67 22.16 6.07
CA LEU A 137 -4.29 22.36 5.61
C LEU A 137 -3.86 23.84 5.66
N TYR A 138 -4.75 24.77 5.34
CA TYR A 138 -4.46 26.21 5.28
C TYR A 138 -4.76 26.97 6.57
N LYS A 139 -4.96 26.26 7.68
CA LYS A 139 -5.24 26.85 8.99
C LYS A 139 -4.03 26.85 9.94
N GLU A 140 -2.82 26.87 9.38
CA GLU A 140 -1.57 26.83 10.15
C GLU A 140 -1.42 25.59 11.05
N THR A 141 -1.97 24.47 10.59
CA THR A 141 -1.98 23.20 11.33
C THR A 141 -0.73 22.38 11.15
N VAL A 142 0.00 22.60 10.06
CA VAL A 142 1.24 21.90 9.71
C VAL A 142 2.25 22.86 9.11
N ASP A 143 3.53 22.51 9.20
CA ASP A 143 4.61 23.29 8.63
C ASP A 143 4.69 23.12 7.11
N PHE A 144 5.09 24.22 6.46
CA PHE A 144 5.40 24.26 5.03
C PHE A 144 6.91 24.44 4.84
N GLN A 145 7.42 23.92 3.76
CA GLN A 145 8.81 24.07 3.32
C GLN A 145 8.85 24.55 1.88
N ASN A 146 9.97 25.12 1.47
CA ASN A 146 10.17 25.48 0.07
C ASN A 146 10.22 24.22 -0.81
N ASN A 147 9.72 24.36 -2.03
CA ASN A 147 9.87 23.33 -3.06
C ASN A 147 11.34 23.29 -3.56
N PHE A 148 11.63 22.44 -4.56
CA PHE A 148 12.99 22.18 -5.04
C PHE A 148 13.72 23.41 -5.63
N ASP A 149 12.99 24.42 -6.12
CA ASP A 149 13.55 25.63 -6.76
C ASP A 149 13.28 26.92 -5.96
N ASP A 150 12.84 26.80 -4.72
CA ASP A 150 12.51 27.88 -3.78
C ASP A 150 11.45 28.89 -4.29
N THR A 151 10.68 28.52 -5.33
CA THR A 151 9.63 29.41 -5.88
C THR A 151 8.28 29.26 -5.23
N LEU A 152 8.00 28.10 -4.64
CA LEU A 152 6.73 27.74 -4.03
C LEU A 152 6.95 27.04 -2.68
N GLN A 153 5.88 26.84 -1.95
CA GLN A 153 5.90 26.07 -0.71
C GLN A 153 5.02 24.83 -0.81
N GLU A 154 5.40 23.78 -0.12
CA GLU A 154 4.67 22.53 0.00
C GLU A 154 4.58 22.11 1.47
N PRO A 155 3.52 21.39 1.90
CA PRO A 155 3.42 20.92 3.28
C PRO A 155 4.46 19.83 3.57
N THR A 156 5.04 19.87 4.75
CA THR A 156 5.98 18.83 5.21
C THR A 156 5.28 17.56 5.63
N VAL A 157 4.02 17.68 6.06
CA VAL A 157 3.12 16.60 6.48
C VAL A 157 1.68 17.04 6.23
N MET A 158 0.77 16.09 6.00
CA MET A 158 -0.66 16.39 5.90
C MET A 158 -1.32 16.39 7.29
N PRO A 159 -2.31 17.28 7.52
CA PRO A 159 -3.04 17.34 8.79
C PRO A 159 -4.09 16.23 8.91
N THR A 160 -3.84 15.08 8.37
CA THR A 160 -4.79 14.00 8.15
C THR A 160 -5.72 13.72 9.34
N ARG A 161 -7.02 13.61 9.08
CA ARG A 161 -8.03 13.21 10.08
C ARG A 161 -8.14 11.71 10.26
N ILE A 162 -7.57 10.95 9.35
CA ILE A 162 -7.68 9.50 9.26
C ILE A 162 -6.31 8.89 9.52
N PRO A 163 -6.20 7.80 10.28
CA PRO A 163 -4.94 7.10 10.54
C PRO A 163 -4.45 6.35 9.29
N ASN A 164 -4.05 7.10 8.27
CA ASN A 164 -3.76 6.62 6.93
C ASN A 164 -2.68 5.54 6.89
N LEU A 165 -1.61 5.67 7.70
CA LEU A 165 -0.54 4.68 7.71
C LEU A 165 -1.03 3.28 8.09
N LEU A 166 -1.92 3.19 9.09
CA LEU A 166 -2.52 1.91 9.49
C LEU A 166 -3.55 1.41 8.50
N VAL A 167 -4.46 2.28 8.02
CA VAL A 167 -5.57 1.81 7.18
C VAL A 167 -5.13 1.46 5.77
N ASN A 168 -4.20 2.20 5.19
CA ASN A 168 -3.71 1.96 3.83
C ASN A 168 -2.34 1.27 3.77
N GLY A 169 -1.64 1.16 4.90
CA GLY A 169 -0.33 0.57 4.93
C GLY A 169 0.72 1.35 4.13
N ALA A 170 1.86 0.74 3.94
CA ALA A 170 2.93 1.24 3.09
C ALA A 170 3.87 0.12 2.67
N SER A 171 4.53 0.27 1.54
CA SER A 171 5.63 -0.61 1.13
C SER A 171 6.72 0.22 0.47
N GLY A 172 7.97 -0.12 0.73
CA GLY A 172 9.09 0.60 0.13
C GLY A 172 10.42 -0.04 0.46
N ILE A 173 11.35 0.08 -0.49
CA ILE A 173 12.71 -0.44 -0.37
C ILE A 173 13.65 0.76 -0.32
N ALA A 174 14.32 0.93 0.81
CA ALA A 174 15.36 1.92 1.01
C ALA A 174 16.74 1.26 0.99
N VAL A 175 17.78 2.03 1.23
CA VAL A 175 19.14 1.51 1.37
C VAL A 175 19.30 0.92 2.77
N GLY A 176 19.59 -0.38 2.84
CA GLY A 176 19.80 -1.08 4.11
C GLY A 176 18.54 -1.39 4.91
N MET A 177 17.36 -0.99 4.47
CA MET A 177 16.09 -1.27 5.13
C MET A 177 14.91 -1.26 4.17
N ALA A 178 13.82 -1.88 4.59
CA ALA A 178 12.56 -1.86 3.84
C ALA A 178 11.39 -1.70 4.80
N THR A 179 10.30 -1.12 4.33
CA THR A 179 9.02 -1.13 5.03
C THR A 179 8.00 -1.96 4.27
N ASN A 180 7.16 -2.66 5.00
CA ASN A 180 6.04 -3.42 4.45
C ASN A 180 4.94 -3.50 5.50
N MET A 181 4.01 -2.58 5.42
CA MET A 181 2.97 -2.39 6.42
C MET A 181 1.62 -2.83 5.85
N PRO A 182 0.89 -3.72 6.53
CA PRO A 182 -0.41 -4.18 6.08
C PRO A 182 -1.48 -3.11 6.25
N THR A 183 -2.56 -3.27 5.52
CA THR A 183 -3.77 -2.45 5.61
C THR A 183 -4.67 -2.90 6.76
N HIS A 184 -5.55 -2.01 7.25
CA HIS A 184 -6.46 -2.26 8.37
C HIS A 184 -7.85 -1.68 8.14
N ASN A 185 -8.82 -2.19 8.86
CA ASN A 185 -10.18 -1.66 8.86
C ASN A 185 -10.24 -0.31 9.60
N LEU A 186 -10.84 0.69 8.96
CA LEU A 186 -10.89 2.07 9.47
C LEU A 186 -11.64 2.16 10.81
N SER A 187 -12.78 1.49 10.94
CA SER A 187 -13.58 1.50 12.18
C SER A 187 -12.81 0.88 13.33
N GLU A 188 -12.17 -0.26 13.11
CA GLU A 188 -11.34 -0.93 14.12
C GLU A 188 -10.19 -0.04 14.59
N VAL A 189 -9.50 0.63 13.67
CA VAL A 189 -8.38 1.53 14.00
C VAL A 189 -8.86 2.76 14.76
N ILE A 190 -9.99 3.34 14.38
CA ILE A 190 -10.58 4.48 15.09
C ILE A 190 -10.98 4.09 16.50
N ASP A 191 -11.62 2.93 16.68
CA ASP A 191 -11.98 2.44 18.01
C ASP A 191 -10.75 2.22 18.89
N ALA A 192 -9.66 1.72 18.34
CA ALA A 192 -8.39 1.60 19.03
C ALA A 192 -7.77 2.96 19.39
N CYS A 193 -7.87 3.95 18.50
CA CYS A 193 -7.44 5.33 18.80
C CYS A 193 -8.24 5.92 19.96
N ILE A 194 -9.55 5.74 19.98
CA ILE A 194 -10.42 6.19 21.07
C ILE A 194 -10.04 5.50 22.38
N ALA A 195 -9.85 4.19 22.35
CA ALA A 195 -9.42 3.42 23.52
C ALA A 195 -8.06 3.90 24.07
N TYR A 196 -7.13 4.25 23.19
CA TYR A 196 -5.83 4.83 23.57
C TYR A 196 -5.98 6.23 24.20
N ILE A 197 -6.86 7.08 23.65
CA ILE A 197 -7.14 8.41 24.21
C ILE A 197 -7.74 8.30 25.60
N ASP A 198 -8.67 7.37 25.81
CA ASP A 198 -9.31 7.13 27.10
C ASP A 198 -8.36 6.52 28.14
N ASN A 199 -7.39 5.74 27.70
CA ASN A 199 -6.38 5.09 28.52
C ASN A 199 -5.04 4.97 27.77
N ASN A 200 -4.14 5.91 28.01
CA ASN A 200 -2.81 5.91 27.37
C ASN A 200 -1.91 4.73 27.79
N ASP A 201 -2.23 4.06 28.89
CA ASP A 201 -1.49 2.89 29.39
C ASP A 201 -1.98 1.56 28.80
N ILE A 202 -3.00 1.59 27.91
CA ILE A 202 -3.49 0.40 27.23
C ILE A 202 -2.33 -0.33 26.53
N ASP A 203 -2.24 -1.65 26.76
CA ASP A 203 -1.20 -2.47 26.14
C ASP A 203 -1.62 -3.01 24.74
N ILE A 204 -0.71 -3.72 24.11
CA ILE A 204 -0.95 -4.30 22.78
C ILE A 204 -2.14 -5.24 22.80
N GLU A 205 -2.27 -6.08 23.82
CA GLU A 205 -3.37 -7.03 23.93
C GLU A 205 -4.72 -6.31 24.09
N GLY A 206 -4.76 -5.22 24.84
CA GLY A 206 -5.93 -4.35 24.94
C GLY A 206 -6.30 -3.71 23.60
N LEU A 207 -5.32 -3.22 22.84
CA LEU A 207 -5.54 -2.67 21.50
C LEU A 207 -6.02 -3.73 20.50
N MET A 208 -5.57 -4.97 20.62
CA MET A 208 -6.00 -6.09 19.79
C MET A 208 -7.45 -6.51 20.02
N GLN A 209 -8.11 -6.04 21.08
CA GLN A 209 -9.56 -6.20 21.23
C GLN A 209 -10.32 -5.40 20.17
N TYR A 210 -9.73 -4.34 19.67
CA TYR A 210 -10.29 -3.45 18.63
C TYR A 210 -9.71 -3.76 17.26
N VAL A 211 -8.39 -3.79 17.12
CA VAL A 211 -7.66 -4.12 15.88
C VAL A 211 -7.22 -5.58 15.96
N LYS A 212 -8.07 -6.46 15.50
CA LYS A 212 -7.87 -7.92 15.66
C LYS A 212 -6.77 -8.46 14.76
N ALA A 213 -6.72 -7.97 13.51
CA ALA A 213 -5.76 -8.38 12.49
C ALA A 213 -5.77 -7.38 11.32
N PRO A 214 -4.79 -7.44 10.41
CA PRO A 214 -4.86 -6.73 9.14
C PRO A 214 -6.13 -7.03 8.36
N ASP A 215 -6.59 -6.03 7.59
CA ASP A 215 -7.74 -6.12 6.70
C ASP A 215 -7.30 -5.74 5.27
N PHE A 216 -7.12 -6.74 4.43
CA PHE A 216 -6.57 -6.55 3.09
C PHE A 216 -7.63 -6.12 2.06
N PRO A 217 -7.27 -5.28 1.06
CA PRO A 217 -8.21 -4.80 0.04
C PRO A 217 -8.88 -5.93 -0.77
N THR A 218 -8.18 -7.02 -0.96
CA THR A 218 -8.62 -8.16 -1.76
C THR A 218 -9.33 -9.26 -0.95
N GLY A 219 -9.54 -9.03 0.36
CA GLY A 219 -10.22 -9.98 1.23
C GLY A 219 -9.36 -11.18 1.58
N GLY A 220 -9.97 -12.37 1.58
CA GLY A 220 -9.34 -13.61 2.00
C GLY A 220 -9.40 -13.83 3.52
N TYR A 221 -8.66 -14.82 3.97
CA TYR A 221 -8.55 -15.18 5.39
C TYR A 221 -7.12 -15.02 5.89
N ILE A 222 -6.98 -14.60 7.14
CA ILE A 222 -5.72 -14.72 7.87
C ILE A 222 -5.73 -16.06 8.59
N TYR A 223 -4.70 -16.86 8.35
CA TYR A 223 -4.56 -18.20 8.87
C TYR A 223 -3.57 -18.24 10.05
N GLY A 224 -4.11 -18.28 11.27
CA GLY A 224 -3.34 -18.21 12.50
C GLY A 224 -3.09 -16.78 12.99
N ILE A 225 -3.02 -16.60 14.31
CA ILE A 225 -2.89 -15.30 14.97
C ILE A 225 -1.47 -14.97 15.40
N SER A 226 -0.58 -15.96 15.48
CA SER A 226 0.78 -15.76 16.02
C SER A 226 1.58 -14.70 15.25
N GLY A 227 1.58 -14.75 13.91
CA GLY A 227 2.27 -13.78 13.09
C GLY A 227 1.69 -12.36 13.20
N VAL A 228 0.39 -12.23 13.42
CA VAL A 228 -0.26 -10.94 13.68
C VAL A 228 0.18 -10.39 15.04
N ARG A 229 0.19 -11.22 16.07
CA ARG A 229 0.64 -10.84 17.41
C ARG A 229 2.10 -10.39 17.40
N ASP A 230 2.98 -11.16 16.77
CA ASP A 230 4.39 -10.79 16.61
C ASP A 230 4.54 -9.43 15.92
N ALA A 231 3.80 -9.20 14.84
CA ALA A 231 3.80 -7.93 14.11
C ALA A 231 3.34 -6.75 14.97
N TYR A 232 2.30 -6.94 15.77
CA TYR A 232 1.74 -5.88 16.63
C TYR A 232 2.59 -5.60 17.86
N GLU A 233 3.25 -6.60 18.41
CA GLU A 233 4.14 -6.45 19.57
C GLU A 233 5.51 -5.90 19.19
N THR A 234 6.08 -6.34 18.08
CA THR A 234 7.47 -6.05 17.72
C THR A 234 7.65 -5.17 16.48
N GLY A 235 6.60 -4.99 15.69
CA GLY A 235 6.67 -4.35 14.37
C GLY A 235 7.11 -5.32 13.25
N ARG A 236 7.41 -6.59 13.55
CA ARG A 236 7.76 -7.63 12.60
C ARG A 236 6.95 -8.89 12.83
N GLY A 237 6.47 -9.48 11.74
CA GLY A 237 5.75 -10.74 11.82
C GLY A 237 5.43 -11.30 10.44
N ARG A 238 5.09 -12.57 10.40
CA ARG A 238 4.68 -13.25 9.19
C ARG A 238 3.19 -13.58 9.26
N VAL A 239 2.38 -12.82 8.54
CA VAL A 239 0.94 -13.02 8.45
C VAL A 239 0.64 -13.97 7.29
N VAL A 240 0.04 -15.12 7.57
CA VAL A 240 -0.35 -16.09 6.55
C VAL A 240 -1.73 -15.73 6.01
N MET A 241 -1.84 -15.56 4.70
CA MET A 241 -3.08 -15.22 4.00
C MET A 241 -3.54 -16.42 3.18
N ARG A 242 -4.83 -16.71 3.21
CA ARG A 242 -5.49 -17.72 2.37
C ARG A 242 -6.58 -17.11 1.52
N ALA A 243 -6.73 -17.63 0.31
CA ALA A 243 -7.88 -17.35 -0.53
C ALA A 243 -9.18 -17.78 0.15
N LYS A 244 -10.26 -17.06 -0.13
CA LYS A 244 -11.61 -17.52 0.21
C LYS A 244 -12.07 -18.47 -0.88
N ALA A 245 -12.18 -19.74 -0.52
CA ALA A 245 -12.55 -20.82 -1.40
C ALA A 245 -13.68 -21.66 -0.80
N GLU A 246 -14.64 -22.03 -1.62
CA GLU A 246 -15.79 -22.87 -1.27
C GLU A 246 -15.85 -24.07 -2.18
N ILE A 247 -16.34 -25.20 -1.67
CA ILE A 247 -16.56 -26.42 -2.46
C ILE A 247 -18.04 -26.50 -2.79
N GLU A 248 -18.37 -26.45 -4.08
CA GLU A 248 -19.73 -26.69 -4.58
C GLU A 248 -19.83 -28.15 -5.04
N THR A 249 -20.76 -28.89 -4.44
CA THR A 249 -21.03 -30.28 -4.79
C THR A 249 -22.10 -30.34 -5.88
N HIS A 250 -21.77 -30.96 -7.00
CA HIS A 250 -22.66 -31.22 -8.11
C HIS A 250 -22.85 -32.72 -8.32
N THR A 251 -23.88 -33.11 -9.08
CA THR A 251 -24.19 -34.52 -9.33
C THR A 251 -23.11 -35.28 -10.11
N THR A 252 -22.34 -34.58 -10.91
CA THR A 252 -21.30 -35.18 -11.78
C THR A 252 -19.90 -35.05 -11.18
N HIS A 253 -19.59 -33.93 -10.56
CA HIS A 253 -18.28 -33.65 -9.97
C HIS A 253 -18.36 -32.43 -9.06
N ASP A 254 -17.40 -32.27 -8.18
CA ASP A 254 -17.28 -31.10 -7.31
C ASP A 254 -16.53 -29.98 -8.02
N LYS A 255 -16.80 -28.75 -7.61
CA LYS A 255 -16.07 -27.54 -8.02
C LYS A 255 -15.51 -26.81 -6.83
N ILE A 256 -14.29 -26.33 -6.94
CA ILE A 256 -13.70 -25.38 -5.98
C ILE A 256 -13.86 -23.99 -6.57
N ILE A 257 -14.58 -23.12 -5.86
CA ILE A 257 -14.84 -21.74 -6.27
C ILE A 257 -14.00 -20.81 -5.39
N VAL A 258 -13.15 -20.01 -6.03
CA VAL A 258 -12.31 -19.02 -5.35
C VAL A 258 -12.86 -17.63 -5.63
N ASN A 259 -13.36 -16.95 -4.60
CA ASN A 259 -13.99 -15.63 -4.69
C ASN A 259 -13.04 -14.49 -4.28
N GLU A 260 -12.05 -14.79 -3.45
CA GLU A 260 -11.07 -13.82 -2.99
C GLU A 260 -9.68 -14.47 -2.98
N ILE A 261 -8.67 -13.73 -3.40
CA ILE A 261 -7.27 -14.19 -3.41
C ILE A 261 -6.42 -13.36 -2.45
N PRO A 262 -5.29 -13.89 -1.95
CA PRO A 262 -4.42 -13.16 -1.05
C PRO A 262 -3.93 -11.83 -1.66
N TYR A 263 -3.71 -10.87 -0.79
CA TYR A 263 -3.21 -9.54 -1.18
C TYR A 263 -1.87 -9.64 -1.92
N ASN A 264 -1.71 -8.82 -2.96
CA ASN A 264 -0.55 -8.80 -3.87
C ASN A 264 -0.39 -10.05 -4.76
N VAL A 265 -1.36 -10.93 -4.81
CA VAL A 265 -1.35 -12.06 -5.74
C VAL A 265 -1.98 -11.65 -7.07
N ASN A 266 -1.28 -11.94 -8.16
CA ASN A 266 -1.77 -11.74 -9.51
C ASN A 266 -2.69 -12.91 -9.88
N LYS A 267 -3.96 -12.62 -10.22
CA LYS A 267 -4.96 -13.66 -10.52
C LYS A 267 -4.60 -14.48 -11.75
N LYS A 268 -4.15 -13.85 -12.82
CA LYS A 268 -3.74 -14.52 -14.07
C LYS A 268 -2.58 -15.47 -13.82
N GLU A 269 -1.52 -15.00 -13.17
CA GLU A 269 -0.36 -15.83 -12.83
C GLU A 269 -0.73 -17.01 -11.92
N LEU A 270 -1.65 -16.79 -10.97
CA LEU A 270 -2.16 -17.85 -10.11
C LEU A 270 -2.86 -18.95 -10.92
N ILE A 271 -3.75 -18.58 -11.84
CA ILE A 271 -4.47 -19.53 -12.71
C ILE A 271 -3.50 -20.28 -13.62
N GLU A 272 -2.56 -19.58 -14.24
CA GLU A 272 -1.52 -20.19 -15.09
C GLU A 272 -0.63 -21.17 -14.29
N ASN A 273 -0.28 -20.83 -13.06
CA ASN A 273 0.49 -21.71 -12.18
C ASN A 273 -0.30 -22.98 -11.82
N ILE A 274 -1.56 -22.86 -11.48
CA ILE A 274 -2.42 -24.01 -11.20
C ILE A 274 -2.50 -24.92 -12.43
N ALA A 275 -2.75 -24.35 -13.61
CA ALA A 275 -2.81 -25.10 -14.86
C ALA A 275 -1.49 -25.83 -15.18
N SER A 276 -0.36 -25.16 -14.94
CA SER A 276 0.97 -25.76 -15.11
C SER A 276 1.19 -26.96 -14.19
N LEU A 277 0.82 -26.85 -12.90
CA LEU A 277 0.94 -27.94 -11.93
C LEU A 277 0.07 -29.15 -12.31
N VAL A 278 -1.10 -28.91 -12.91
CA VAL A 278 -1.97 -29.97 -13.43
C VAL A 278 -1.34 -30.65 -14.64
N ASN A 279 -0.83 -29.88 -15.59
CA ASN A 279 -0.18 -30.40 -16.81
C ASN A 279 1.10 -31.19 -16.48
N ASP A 280 1.87 -30.71 -15.51
CA ASP A 280 3.08 -31.38 -15.03
C ASP A 280 2.80 -32.60 -14.12
N LYS A 281 1.53 -32.93 -13.89
CA LYS A 281 1.07 -34.03 -13.03
C LYS A 281 1.58 -33.92 -11.57
N LYS A 282 1.82 -32.69 -11.11
CA LYS A 282 2.22 -32.39 -9.71
C LYS A 282 1.02 -32.32 -8.79
N ILE A 283 -0.15 -31.96 -9.32
CA ILE A 283 -1.44 -32.01 -8.63
C ILE A 283 -2.36 -32.92 -9.42
N ASP A 284 -2.86 -33.98 -8.76
CA ASP A 284 -3.89 -34.85 -9.28
C ASP A 284 -5.28 -34.40 -8.83
N GLY A 285 -6.30 -34.77 -9.57
CA GLY A 285 -7.69 -34.57 -9.19
C GLY A 285 -8.33 -33.31 -9.75
N ILE A 286 -7.62 -32.52 -10.54
CA ILE A 286 -8.15 -31.35 -11.24
C ILE A 286 -8.34 -31.69 -12.71
N SER A 287 -9.53 -31.46 -13.24
CA SER A 287 -9.83 -31.65 -14.66
C SER A 287 -9.69 -30.36 -15.47
N TYR A 288 -10.08 -29.23 -14.90
CA TYR A 288 -10.07 -27.94 -15.59
C TYR A 288 -10.02 -26.76 -14.61
N VAL A 289 -9.41 -25.67 -15.03
CA VAL A 289 -9.38 -24.38 -14.30
C VAL A 289 -9.86 -23.29 -15.23
N ASN A 290 -10.83 -22.50 -14.80
CA ASN A 290 -11.43 -21.41 -15.58
C ASN A 290 -11.56 -20.13 -14.76
N ASP A 291 -11.36 -19.00 -15.40
CA ASP A 291 -11.66 -17.69 -14.84
C ASP A 291 -13.05 -17.25 -15.31
N GLU A 292 -14.00 -17.25 -14.40
CA GLU A 292 -15.38 -16.80 -14.61
C GLU A 292 -15.65 -15.44 -13.94
N SER A 293 -14.59 -14.68 -13.62
CA SER A 293 -14.71 -13.35 -13.03
C SER A 293 -15.42 -12.40 -14.00
N ASP A 294 -16.32 -11.60 -13.44
CA ASP A 294 -17.11 -10.62 -14.19
C ASP A 294 -17.29 -9.32 -13.36
N ARG A 295 -18.27 -8.51 -13.73
CA ARG A 295 -18.59 -7.25 -13.03
C ARG A 295 -19.17 -7.47 -11.62
N GLU A 296 -19.70 -8.64 -11.34
CA GLU A 296 -20.25 -9.00 -10.03
C GLU A 296 -19.15 -9.40 -9.05
N GLY A 297 -17.99 -9.81 -9.55
CA GLY A 297 -16.83 -10.13 -8.70
C GLY A 297 -15.89 -11.17 -9.28
N MET A 298 -14.89 -11.49 -8.48
CA MET A 298 -13.92 -12.52 -8.79
C MET A 298 -14.55 -13.92 -8.63
N ARG A 299 -14.32 -14.77 -9.63
CA ARG A 299 -14.74 -16.16 -9.59
C ARG A 299 -13.76 -17.03 -10.38
N ILE A 300 -12.89 -17.72 -9.67
CA ILE A 300 -12.02 -18.75 -10.25
C ILE A 300 -12.69 -20.11 -9.99
N VAL A 301 -12.92 -20.89 -11.03
CA VAL A 301 -13.56 -22.21 -10.93
C VAL A 301 -12.54 -23.29 -11.22
N ILE A 302 -12.38 -24.22 -10.28
CA ILE A 302 -11.51 -25.39 -10.41
C ILE A 302 -12.38 -26.62 -10.39
N ASP A 303 -12.51 -27.28 -11.54
CA ASP A 303 -13.26 -28.51 -11.67
C ASP A 303 -12.46 -29.71 -11.15
N VAL A 304 -13.00 -30.39 -10.14
CA VAL A 304 -12.41 -31.56 -9.52
C VAL A 304 -12.86 -32.82 -10.24
N LYS A 305 -11.93 -33.74 -10.53
CA LYS A 305 -12.27 -35.02 -11.13
C LYS A 305 -13.25 -35.81 -10.26
N ARG A 306 -14.15 -36.56 -10.88
CA ARG A 306 -15.24 -37.30 -10.22
C ARG A 306 -14.75 -38.23 -9.10
N ASP A 307 -13.59 -38.83 -9.28
CA ASP A 307 -12.98 -39.80 -8.36
C ASP A 307 -12.06 -39.18 -7.33
N ALA A 308 -11.91 -37.84 -7.35
CA ALA A 308 -11.04 -37.10 -6.44
C ALA A 308 -11.83 -36.45 -5.31
N ASN A 309 -11.17 -36.25 -4.17
CA ASN A 309 -11.72 -35.56 -3.02
C ASN A 309 -11.38 -34.06 -3.11
N ALA A 310 -12.39 -33.21 -3.22
CA ALA A 310 -12.23 -31.77 -3.39
C ALA A 310 -11.48 -31.11 -2.21
N SER A 311 -11.71 -31.55 -0.97
CA SER A 311 -11.02 -31.02 0.20
C SER A 311 -9.52 -31.33 0.17
N VAL A 312 -9.14 -32.52 -0.27
CA VAL A 312 -7.74 -32.91 -0.43
C VAL A 312 -7.07 -32.09 -1.53
N VAL A 313 -7.77 -31.90 -2.66
CA VAL A 313 -7.27 -31.06 -3.77
C VAL A 313 -7.08 -29.62 -3.28
N LEU A 314 -8.03 -29.03 -2.57
CA LEU A 314 -7.94 -27.68 -2.02
C LEU A 314 -6.76 -27.53 -1.06
N ASN A 315 -6.53 -28.49 -0.19
CA ASN A 315 -5.38 -28.50 0.71
C ASN A 315 -4.04 -28.54 -0.03
N LYS A 316 -3.97 -29.30 -1.13
CA LYS A 316 -2.78 -29.32 -2.00
C LYS A 316 -2.57 -27.97 -2.68
N LEU A 317 -3.64 -27.35 -3.16
CA LEU A 317 -3.60 -26.01 -3.75
C LEU A 317 -3.07 -24.95 -2.76
N PHE A 318 -3.52 -24.95 -1.51
CA PHE A 318 -2.98 -24.07 -0.47
C PHE A 318 -1.49 -24.32 -0.22
N LYS A 319 -1.04 -25.55 -0.29
CA LYS A 319 0.37 -25.89 -0.04
C LYS A 319 1.28 -25.55 -1.23
N MET A 320 0.80 -25.64 -2.44
CA MET A 320 1.62 -25.62 -3.66
C MET A 320 1.47 -24.35 -4.50
N THR A 321 0.50 -23.50 -4.20
CA THR A 321 0.19 -22.31 -4.99
C THR A 321 0.04 -21.07 -4.11
N ALA A 322 -0.06 -19.89 -4.74
CA ALA A 322 -0.31 -18.62 -4.07
C ALA A 322 -1.77 -18.45 -3.56
N LEU A 323 -2.61 -19.49 -3.61
CA LEU A 323 -3.87 -19.52 -2.84
C LEU A 323 -3.63 -19.44 -1.33
N GLN A 324 -2.44 -19.79 -0.88
CA GLN A 324 -1.91 -19.42 0.42
C GLN A 324 -0.55 -18.80 0.25
N THR A 325 -0.35 -17.63 0.82
CA THR A 325 0.93 -16.93 0.85
C THR A 325 1.10 -16.18 2.15
N SER A 326 2.25 -15.58 2.37
CA SER A 326 2.49 -14.80 3.59
C SER A 326 2.81 -13.35 3.27
N PHE A 327 2.34 -12.46 4.13
CA PHE A 327 2.73 -11.06 4.16
C PHE A 327 3.76 -10.85 5.27
N GLY A 328 4.98 -10.51 4.88
CA GLY A 328 6.05 -10.20 5.83
C GLY A 328 5.90 -8.78 6.35
N VAL A 329 5.37 -8.63 7.55
CA VAL A 329 5.20 -7.31 8.19
C VAL A 329 6.55 -6.77 8.65
N ASN A 330 6.83 -5.53 8.29
CA ASN A 330 8.00 -4.78 8.71
C ASN A 330 7.61 -3.29 8.85
N ASN A 331 7.22 -2.90 10.04
CA ASN A 331 6.63 -1.59 10.32
C ASN A 331 7.70 -0.52 10.57
N ILE A 332 8.39 -0.12 9.50
CA ILE A 332 9.36 0.97 9.55
C ILE A 332 8.73 2.23 8.93
N ALA A 333 8.74 3.32 9.69
CA ALA A 333 8.32 4.63 9.24
C ALA A 333 9.24 5.72 9.78
N LEU A 334 9.12 6.92 9.25
CA LEU A 334 9.89 8.08 9.72
C LEU A 334 9.20 8.69 10.95
N VAL A 335 9.94 8.76 12.02
CA VAL A 335 9.59 9.48 13.25
C VAL A 335 10.56 10.63 13.42
N HIS A 336 10.08 11.86 13.34
CA HIS A 336 10.94 13.07 13.34
C HIS A 336 12.10 12.97 12.32
N GLY A 337 11.78 12.50 11.10
CA GLY A 337 12.74 12.35 10.00
C GLY A 337 13.72 11.17 10.15
N ARG A 338 13.53 10.30 11.13
CA ARG A 338 14.40 9.13 11.37
C ARG A 338 13.62 7.83 11.23
N PRO A 339 14.16 6.81 10.54
CA PRO A 339 13.51 5.51 10.44
C PRO A 339 13.46 4.83 11.81
N LYS A 340 12.28 4.31 12.16
CA LYS A 340 12.03 3.60 13.40
C LYS A 340 11.13 2.39 13.16
N MET A 341 11.45 1.27 13.82
CA MET A 341 10.57 0.11 13.91
C MET A 341 9.46 0.42 14.93
N LEU A 342 8.20 0.21 14.53
CA LEU A 342 7.04 0.61 15.28
C LEU A 342 6.11 -0.58 15.56
N ASN A 343 5.67 -0.72 16.79
CA ASN A 343 4.61 -1.65 17.16
C ASN A 343 3.22 -0.99 16.95
N LEU A 344 2.15 -1.74 17.17
CA LEU A 344 0.79 -1.21 16.99
C LEU A 344 0.50 0.00 17.88
N LYS A 345 0.92 -0.04 19.13
CA LYS A 345 0.72 1.06 20.08
C LYS A 345 1.45 2.33 19.65
N ASP A 346 2.69 2.21 19.17
CA ASP A 346 3.46 3.34 18.65
C ASP A 346 2.76 3.98 17.45
N LEU A 347 2.25 3.19 16.50
CA LEU A 347 1.55 3.68 15.32
C LEU A 347 0.29 4.48 15.70
N ILE A 348 -0.49 3.99 16.65
CA ILE A 348 -1.68 4.67 17.16
C ILE A 348 -1.27 5.94 17.91
N ARG A 349 -0.29 5.84 18.79
CA ARG A 349 0.20 6.97 19.59
C ARG A 349 0.67 8.15 18.73
N TYR A 350 1.52 7.91 17.75
CA TYR A 350 2.00 8.98 16.88
C TYR A 350 0.92 9.63 16.04
N PHE A 351 -0.07 8.86 15.60
CA PHE A 351 -1.24 9.43 14.92
C PHE A 351 -2.06 10.33 15.88
N VAL A 352 -2.35 9.85 17.08
CA VAL A 352 -3.11 10.62 18.09
C VAL A 352 -2.37 11.88 18.49
N GLU A 353 -1.07 11.82 18.74
CA GLU A 353 -0.22 12.98 19.03
C GLU A 353 -0.30 14.00 17.88
N HIS A 354 -0.16 13.55 16.64
CA HIS A 354 -0.29 14.44 15.46
C HIS A 354 -1.67 15.10 15.39
N ARG A 355 -2.73 14.34 15.64
CA ARG A 355 -4.10 14.91 15.69
C ARG A 355 -4.25 15.94 16.82
N HIS A 356 -3.68 15.68 17.97
CA HIS A 356 -3.67 16.64 19.07
C HIS A 356 -2.98 17.95 18.67
N ASP A 357 -1.84 17.86 17.99
CA ASP A 357 -1.11 19.04 17.53
C ASP A 357 -1.88 19.84 16.45
N VAL A 358 -2.62 19.15 15.59
CA VAL A 358 -3.45 19.78 14.54
C VAL A 358 -4.65 20.51 15.12
N VAL A 359 -5.29 19.98 16.16
CA VAL A 359 -6.50 20.57 16.80
C VAL A 359 -6.15 21.76 17.67
#